data_5f5658d3902daafdc171166c03ebf82f
#
_entry.id   5f5658d3902daafdc171166c03ebf82f
#
_cell.length_a   1.000
_cell.length_b   1.000
_cell.length_c   1.000
_cell.angle_alpha   90.00
_cell.angle_beta   90.00
_cell.angle_gamma   90.00
#
_symmetry.space_group_name_H-M   'P 1'
#
loop_
_entity.id
_entity.type
_entity.pdbx_description
1 polymer ?
#
loop_
_entity_poly.entity_id
_entity_poly.type
_entity_poly.pdbx_seq_one_letter_code
_entity_poly.pdbx_strand_id
1 'polypeptide(L)' 'MAKTVFIAHVISGDVEGNIKKVIKICKAIHSVDIIPVFPSFTWRQYLPENDTTKYYSGLVNDEYFKRGMVDELWL' A
#
# COMPACT_ATOMS: atom_id res chain seq x y z
N MET A 1 -2.90 9.55 19.50
CA MET A 1 -2.48 9.94 18.16
C MET A 1 -2.57 8.73 17.23
N ALA A 2 -3.13 8.91 16.05
CA ALA A 2 -3.24 7.81 15.08
C ALA A 2 -1.87 7.38 14.58
N LYS A 3 -1.70 6.08 14.36
CA LYS A 3 -0.49 5.55 13.71
C LYS A 3 -0.80 5.18 12.27
N THR A 4 0.17 5.35 11.39
CA THR A 4 0.08 4.91 10.00
C THR A 4 0.66 3.50 9.87
N VAL A 5 -0.08 2.63 9.20
CA VAL A 5 0.29 1.23 9.02
C VAL A 5 0.40 0.94 7.52
N PHE A 6 1.59 0.56 7.08
CA PHE A 6 1.81 0.17 5.68
C PHE A 6 1.35 -1.27 5.47
N ILE A 7 0.42 -1.47 4.55
CA ILE A 7 -0.07 -2.81 4.23
C ILE A 7 0.81 -3.40 3.13
N ALA A 8 1.61 -4.40 3.48
CA ALA A 8 2.48 -5.10 2.54
C ALA A 8 1.72 -6.30 1.97
N HIS A 9 1.11 -6.13 0.81
CA HIS A 9 0.34 -7.17 0.14
C HIS A 9 0.71 -7.23 -1.33
N VAL A 10 0.89 -8.44 -1.84
CA VAL A 10 1.19 -8.66 -3.26
C VAL A 10 -0.08 -8.43 -4.07
N ILE A 11 0.03 -7.66 -5.16
CA ILE A 11 -1.08 -7.39 -6.06
C ILE A 11 -0.94 -8.18 -7.38
N SER A 12 0.28 -8.39 -7.85
CA SER A 12 0.53 -9.11 -9.10
C SER A 12 -0.06 -10.51 -9.11
N GLY A 13 -0.44 -11.00 -10.28
CA GLY A 13 -1.18 -12.24 -10.44
C GLY A 13 -2.66 -11.95 -10.60
N ASP A 14 -3.45 -12.17 -9.57
CA ASP A 14 -4.87 -11.80 -9.53
C ASP A 14 -5.03 -10.37 -9.01
N VAL A 15 -4.83 -9.39 -9.89
CA VAL A 15 -4.84 -7.98 -9.51
C VAL A 15 -6.14 -7.56 -8.84
N GLU A 16 -7.29 -7.86 -9.46
CA GLU A 16 -8.59 -7.49 -8.91
C GLU A 16 -8.85 -8.16 -7.56
N GLY A 17 -8.58 -9.45 -7.46
CA GLY A 17 -8.79 -10.20 -6.23
C GLY A 17 -7.89 -9.71 -5.11
N ASN A 18 -6.63 -9.41 -5.42
CA ASN A 18 -5.67 -8.91 -4.44
C ASN A 18 -6.02 -7.50 -3.96
N ILE A 19 -6.48 -6.62 -4.85
CA ILE A 19 -6.96 -5.29 -4.47
C ILE A 19 -8.19 -5.41 -3.55
N LYS A 20 -9.12 -6.28 -3.85
CA LYS A 20 -10.29 -6.52 -2.99
C LYS A 20 -9.86 -6.98 -1.60
N LYS A 21 -8.85 -7.84 -1.51
CA LYS A 21 -8.31 -8.30 -0.23
C LYS A 21 -7.72 -7.15 0.57
N VAL A 22 -6.95 -6.27 -0.07
CA VAL A 22 -6.35 -5.11 0.59
C VAL A 22 -7.43 -4.14 1.07
N ILE A 23 -8.44 -3.88 0.26
CA ILE A 23 -9.58 -3.03 0.64
C ILE A 23 -10.26 -3.61 1.89
N LYS A 24 -10.47 -4.92 1.92
CA LYS A 24 -11.08 -5.59 3.06
C LYS A 24 -10.25 -5.45 4.32
N ILE A 25 -8.91 -5.60 4.20
CA ILE A 25 -7.99 -5.42 5.32
C ILE A 25 -8.05 -3.97 5.81
N CYS A 26 -7.93 -2.99 4.92
CA CYS A 26 -7.98 -1.58 5.27
C CYS A 26 -9.29 -1.22 5.98
N LYS A 27 -10.40 -1.73 5.47
CA LYS A 27 -11.71 -1.48 6.05
C LYS A 27 -11.84 -2.08 7.45
N ALA A 28 -11.21 -3.24 7.68
CA ALA A 28 -11.26 -3.92 8.98
C ALA A 28 -10.41 -3.22 10.04
N ILE A 29 -9.28 -2.60 9.66
CA ILE A 29 -8.34 -2.01 10.62
C ILE A 29 -8.45 -0.51 10.76
N HIS A 30 -9.06 0.19 9.81
CA HIS A 30 -9.15 1.66 9.83
C HIS A 30 -9.97 2.12 11.03
N SER A 31 -9.38 2.99 11.83
CA SER A 31 -10.04 3.59 13.00
C SER A 31 -9.45 4.97 13.24
N VAL A 32 -9.90 5.63 14.32
CA VAL A 32 -9.30 6.90 14.73
C VAL A 32 -7.86 6.75 15.17
N ASP A 33 -7.44 5.53 15.51
CA ASP A 33 -6.08 5.24 15.99
C ASP A 33 -5.20 4.58 14.93
N ILE A 34 -5.76 4.04 13.85
CA ILE A 34 -5.02 3.31 12.82
C ILE A 34 -5.43 3.82 11.44
N ILE A 35 -4.43 4.28 10.67
CA ILE A 35 -4.62 4.73 9.30
C ILE A 35 -3.85 3.81 8.37
N PRO A 36 -4.51 2.95 7.59
CA PRO A 36 -3.82 2.08 6.64
C PRO A 36 -3.27 2.88 5.47
N VAL A 37 -2.06 2.54 5.03
CA VAL A 37 -1.38 3.19 3.91
C VAL A 37 -1.05 2.13 2.87
N PHE A 38 -1.51 2.34 1.65
CA PHE A 38 -1.23 1.44 0.54
C PHE A 38 -1.04 2.25 -0.74
N PRO A 39 0.18 2.81 -0.96
CA PRO A 39 0.43 3.73 -2.08
C PRO A 39 0.11 3.17 -3.47
N SER A 40 0.12 1.85 -3.63
CA SER A 40 -0.19 1.20 -4.89
C SER A 40 -1.57 1.57 -5.43
N PHE A 41 -2.54 1.89 -4.57
CA PHE A 41 -3.85 2.35 -5.02
C PHE A 41 -3.77 3.62 -5.88
N THR A 42 -2.81 4.49 -5.56
CA THR A 42 -2.66 5.76 -6.27
C THR A 42 -2.02 5.56 -7.63
N TRP A 43 -0.82 4.98 -7.68
CA TRP A 43 -0.09 4.92 -8.94
C TRP A 43 -0.67 3.88 -9.93
N ARG A 44 -1.38 2.87 -9.45
CA ARG A 44 -2.03 1.90 -10.35
C ARG A 44 -3.09 2.51 -11.23
N GLN A 45 -3.59 3.69 -10.90
CA GLN A 45 -4.61 4.36 -11.69
C GLN A 45 -4.05 5.00 -12.97
N TYR A 46 -2.74 5.21 -13.04
CA TYR A 46 -2.13 5.87 -14.19
C TYR A 46 -0.88 5.18 -14.75
N LEU A 47 -0.34 4.19 -14.08
CA LEU A 47 0.84 3.47 -14.56
C LEU A 47 0.46 2.06 -15.03
N PRO A 48 1.02 1.61 -16.18
CA PRO A 48 0.79 0.25 -16.66
C PRO A 48 1.51 -0.77 -15.76
N GLU A 49 1.02 -2.00 -15.75
CA GLU A 49 1.65 -3.07 -15.00
C GLU A 49 2.80 -3.68 -15.81
N ASN A 50 4.04 -3.34 -15.47
CA ASN A 50 5.25 -3.86 -16.09
C ASN A 50 6.43 -3.73 -15.11
N ASP A 51 7.63 -4.16 -15.55
CA ASP A 51 8.81 -4.14 -14.69
C ASP A 51 9.22 -2.72 -14.27
N THR A 52 9.07 -1.75 -15.15
CA THR A 52 9.36 -0.35 -14.84
C THR A 52 8.43 0.15 -13.72
N THR A 53 7.16 -0.20 -13.80
CA THR A 53 6.18 0.16 -12.76
C THR A 53 6.53 -0.48 -11.42
N LYS A 54 6.97 -1.74 -11.42
CA LYS A 54 7.41 -2.41 -10.20
C LYS A 54 8.60 -1.69 -9.57
N TYR A 55 9.54 -1.23 -10.38
CA TYR A 55 10.68 -0.46 -9.91
C TYR A 55 10.23 0.86 -9.27
N TYR A 56 9.34 1.60 -9.93
CA TYR A 56 8.80 2.84 -9.38
C TYR A 56 8.02 2.62 -8.09
N SER A 57 7.29 1.51 -8.00
CA SER A 57 6.57 1.14 -6.78
C SER A 57 7.53 0.98 -5.59
N GLY A 58 8.67 0.31 -5.82
CA GLY A 58 9.71 0.17 -4.81
C GLY A 58 10.26 1.52 -4.34
N LEU A 59 10.50 2.44 -5.28
CA LEU A 59 10.98 3.79 -4.95
C LEU A 59 9.96 4.57 -4.11
N VAL A 60 8.69 4.49 -4.46
CA VAL A 60 7.62 5.16 -3.70
C VAL A 60 7.57 4.61 -2.27
N ASN A 61 7.59 3.30 -2.12
CA ASN A 61 7.56 2.67 -0.81
C ASN A 61 8.76 3.10 0.04
N ASP A 62 9.97 3.12 -0.54
CA ASP A 62 11.17 3.55 0.15
C ASP A 62 11.05 4.99 0.64
N GLU A 63 10.48 5.89 -0.18
CA GLU A 63 10.30 7.28 0.22
C GLU A 63 9.33 7.42 1.40
N TYR A 64 8.26 6.64 1.43
CA TYR A 64 7.33 6.64 2.57
C TYR A 64 8.05 6.27 3.88
N PHE A 65 8.91 5.25 3.85
CA PHE A 65 9.67 4.83 5.02
C PHE A 65 10.74 5.85 5.40
N LYS A 66 11.48 6.36 4.42
CA LYS A 66 12.53 7.35 4.67
C LYS A 66 12.00 8.63 5.31
N ARG A 67 10.81 9.06 4.92
CA ARG A 67 10.21 10.29 5.43
C ARG A 67 9.45 10.09 6.73
N GLY A 68 9.46 8.89 7.27
CA GLY A 68 8.76 8.59 8.52
C GLY A 68 7.24 8.70 8.42
N MET A 69 6.69 8.48 7.23
CA MET A 69 5.25 8.54 6.99
C MET A 69 4.51 7.27 7.39
N VAL A 70 5.26 6.25 7.78
CA VAL A 70 4.73 4.94 8.17
C VAL A 70 5.31 4.55 9.51
N ASP A 71 4.45 4.25 10.48
CA ASP A 71 4.86 3.84 11.82
C ASP A 71 5.11 2.33 11.90
N GLU A 72 4.32 1.53 11.21
CA GLU A 72 4.42 0.07 11.24
C GLU A 72 4.23 -0.53 9.87
N LEU A 73 4.84 -1.69 9.65
CA LEU A 73 4.66 -2.52 8.46
C LEU A 73 3.87 -3.77 8.84
N TRP A 74 2.73 -3.99 8.18
CA TRP A 74 1.91 -5.18 8.40
C TRP A 74 1.90 -6.05 7.14
N LEU A 75 2.18 -7.31 7.32
CA LEU A 75 2.20 -8.32 6.25
C LEU A 75 0.84 -9.00 6.09
#